data_21058980e38f4bb6a64a5106162b508a
#
_entry.id   21058980e38f4bb6a64a5106162b508a
#
_cell.length_a   1.000
_cell.length_b   1.000
_cell.length_c   1.000
_cell.angle_alpha   90.00
_cell.angle_beta   90.00
_cell.angle_gamma   90.00
#
_symmetry.space_group_name_H-M   'P 1'
#
loop_
_entity.id
_entity.type
_entity.pdbx_description
1 polymer ?
#
loop_
_entity_poly.entity_id
_entity_poly.type
_entity_poly.pdbx_seq_one_letter_code
_entity_poly.pdbx_strand_id
1 'polypeptide(L)'
;VPAKEKESKPATALGDIEAMAETGDETSKTSAGSKRITASAAGRKNSESGLKAGLVDDNTQYNYFLDFLSRYRDTPGIRPVPAENRIILSVLDGKKQPIPNATVIIYNEKQIRVEQIQTYADGQVLITPPADARGLWTAEASVPDGSTGKQSAARGITFSPQGVRTLELQLPVLPSQGSRWVPAPVPLDIVFILDTTGSMGEEIERLKATIEIIRDNLDLATPRPQLRFGLVLYRDRGDEYVTQSFPLTENLKQFQAYLATAKADGGGDTPEDLEAALATAMDARMGWNPRGARLVFIITDAPAHTYADGIPYNESAERARAQAIRIHSIGTGGLTIDGEYQLRQIAQRSRGKYIFLTYGEKGESEGGSPGAVSHHTGANWTADRLEAIIIRLAKEEISLLSGNSVSVPSDDYYEAKAIPERDRDSILDELFSETISRLVDYATAPIIKDSRLSLVPLSLSESATVLEKKNAELFGARLLQAAVKSKRFTLLERNDLQALLQELELSLSAIADPESAAKLGKLLGAEYLILPSLVSLPHTKDDEQAWEVYLRLVRVATGEIISVSRARISQSLGTLD
;
A
#
# COMPACT_ATOMS: atom_id res chain seq x y z
N VAL A 1 -3.73 21.43 -66.40
CA VAL A 1 -4.92 20.97 -67.17
C VAL A 1 -4.55 19.68 -67.89
N PRO A 2 -5.40 18.72 -68.04
CA PRO A 2 -5.84 17.76 -67.00
C PRO A 2 -5.75 16.29 -67.46
N ALA A 3 -6.33 15.45 -66.66
CA ALA A 3 -7.17 14.27 -66.93
C ALA A 3 -6.51 12.92 -66.71
N LYS A 4 -7.10 12.20 -65.78
CA LYS A 4 -8.14 11.18 -65.81
C LYS A 4 -7.63 9.75 -65.83
N GLU A 5 -8.04 9.08 -64.79
CA GLU A 5 -8.82 7.80 -64.72
C GLU A 5 -8.19 6.53 -65.28
N LYS A 6 -8.13 5.46 -64.50
CA LYS A 6 -9.21 4.48 -64.30
C LYS A 6 -8.79 3.33 -63.38
N GLU A 7 -9.75 3.03 -62.56
CA GLU A 7 -10.10 1.78 -61.87
C GLU A 7 -9.70 0.43 -62.52
N SER A 8 -9.43 -0.56 -61.65
CA SER A 8 -10.18 -1.80 -61.63
C SER A 8 -9.78 -2.75 -60.47
N LYS A 9 -10.72 -3.08 -59.63
CA LYS A 9 -10.88 -4.38 -58.93
C LYS A 9 -11.56 -5.32 -59.95
N PRO A 10 -11.77 -6.66 -59.73
CA PRO A 10 -11.70 -7.46 -58.50
C PRO A 10 -11.22 -8.95 -58.68
N ALA A 11 -11.48 -9.75 -57.63
CA ALA A 11 -11.92 -11.16 -57.55
C ALA A 11 -10.92 -12.18 -56.99
N THR A 12 -11.21 -12.63 -55.77
CA THR A 12 -11.70 -13.95 -55.30
C THR A 12 -11.00 -15.22 -55.76
N ALA A 13 -10.62 -16.07 -54.80
CA ALA A 13 -11.07 -17.45 -54.55
C ALA A 13 -10.20 -18.11 -53.47
N LEU A 14 -10.79 -18.49 -52.41
CA LEU A 14 -11.08 -19.79 -51.79
C LEU A 14 -10.14 -20.96 -52.13
N GLY A 15 -9.67 -21.66 -51.09
CA GLY A 15 -9.08 -22.99 -51.17
C GLY A 15 -8.75 -23.56 -49.79
N ASP A 16 -9.75 -24.21 -49.17
CA ASP A 16 -9.59 -25.17 -48.07
C ASP A 16 -8.68 -26.32 -48.46
N ILE A 17 -7.87 -26.84 -47.51
CA ILE A 17 -7.58 -28.29 -47.43
C ILE A 17 -7.28 -28.69 -45.99
N GLU A 18 -7.98 -29.73 -45.58
CA GLU A 18 -7.97 -30.45 -44.31
C GLU A 18 -6.67 -31.17 -43.95
N ALA A 19 -6.55 -31.36 -42.66
CA ALA A 19 -6.04 -32.48 -41.86
C ALA A 19 -5.19 -33.60 -42.48
N MET A 20 -4.14 -33.97 -41.78
CA MET A 20 -3.85 -35.36 -41.41
C MET A 20 -2.95 -35.47 -40.17
N ALA A 21 -3.42 -36.32 -39.26
CA ALA A 21 -2.67 -36.81 -38.10
C ALA A 21 -1.77 -37.97 -38.54
N GLU A 22 -0.64 -38.17 -37.82
CA GLU A 22 -0.13 -39.49 -37.41
C GLU A 22 1.14 -39.36 -36.55
N THR A 23 1.04 -39.80 -35.35
CA THR A 23 1.71 -40.80 -34.48
C THR A 23 3.18 -41.13 -34.70
N GLY A 24 3.90 -41.24 -33.57
CA GLY A 24 5.15 -42.01 -33.39
C GLY A 24 6.16 -41.30 -32.47
N ASP A 25 6.18 -41.56 -31.29
CA ASP A 25 6.78 -42.50 -30.30
C ASP A 25 8.26 -42.18 -29.91
N GLU A 26 8.41 -42.01 -28.58
CA GLU A 26 9.53 -42.29 -27.67
C GLU A 26 10.99 -41.92 -28.04
N THR A 27 11.63 -41.17 -27.18
CA THR A 27 12.52 -41.60 -26.08
C THR A 27 13.32 -40.45 -25.45
N SER A 28 13.13 -40.31 -24.16
CA SER A 28 14.05 -40.07 -23.02
C SER A 28 15.28 -39.13 -23.15
N LYS A 29 15.36 -38.15 -22.30
CA LYS A 29 16.18 -38.04 -21.07
C LYS A 29 16.46 -36.60 -20.64
N THR A 30 16.01 -36.33 -19.43
CA THR A 30 16.63 -35.51 -18.37
C THR A 30 17.21 -34.14 -18.69
N SER A 31 16.50 -33.09 -18.28
CA SER A 31 17.10 -31.91 -17.68
C SER A 31 16.18 -31.36 -16.58
N ALA A 32 16.81 -30.89 -15.52
CA ALA A 32 16.24 -30.50 -14.24
C ALA A 32 15.05 -29.56 -14.38
N GLY A 33 13.92 -29.96 -13.80
CA GLY A 33 12.70 -29.19 -13.79
C GLY A 33 12.79 -28.02 -12.83
N SER A 34 12.75 -26.82 -13.38
CA SER A 34 12.21 -25.66 -12.69
C SER A 34 10.74 -25.98 -12.38
N LYS A 35 10.41 -26.19 -11.11
CA LYS A 35 9.03 -26.32 -10.68
C LYS A 35 8.32 -24.99 -10.93
N ARG A 36 7.64 -24.89 -12.06
CA ARG A 36 6.53 -23.95 -12.22
C ARG A 36 5.54 -24.25 -11.09
N ILE A 37 5.42 -23.32 -10.14
CA ILE A 37 4.27 -23.28 -9.24
C ILE A 37 3.11 -22.75 -10.10
N THR A 38 2.51 -23.62 -10.85
CA THR A 38 1.16 -23.37 -11.38
C THR A 38 0.24 -23.47 -10.18
N ALA A 39 -0.28 -22.35 -9.72
CA ALA A 39 -1.44 -22.36 -8.85
C ALA A 39 -2.51 -23.16 -9.56
N SER A 40 -2.87 -24.29 -8.97
CA SER A 40 -3.87 -25.23 -9.50
C SER A 40 -5.19 -24.50 -9.74
N ALA A 41 -5.58 -24.39 -10.99
CA ALA A 41 -6.85 -23.80 -11.45
C ALA A 41 -8.05 -24.75 -11.23
N ALA A 42 -8.05 -25.58 -10.20
CA ALA A 42 -9.17 -26.46 -9.88
C ALA A 42 -9.91 -25.93 -8.64
N GLY A 43 -11.06 -25.34 -8.85
CA GLY A 43 -12.06 -25.08 -7.81
C GLY A 43 -12.32 -23.64 -7.42
N ARG A 44 -12.08 -22.69 -8.31
CA ARG A 44 -12.31 -21.27 -8.02
C ARG A 44 -13.61 -20.79 -8.66
N LYS A 45 -14.72 -20.89 -7.96
CA LYS A 45 -15.97 -20.20 -8.32
C LYS A 45 -16.23 -19.10 -7.30
N ASN A 46 -16.28 -17.88 -7.80
CA ASN A 46 -16.82 -16.65 -7.19
C ASN A 46 -16.30 -16.29 -5.80
N SER A 47 -15.24 -15.53 -5.75
CA SER A 47 -15.02 -14.60 -4.66
C SER A 47 -15.15 -13.18 -5.22
N GLU A 48 -16.22 -12.48 -4.91
CA GLU A 48 -16.16 -11.04 -4.84
C GLU A 48 -15.35 -10.70 -3.59
N SER A 49 -14.10 -11.06 -3.63
CA SER A 49 -13.14 -10.64 -2.64
C SER A 49 -12.71 -9.24 -3.01
N GLY A 50 -12.56 -8.42 -2.05
CA GLY A 50 -11.85 -7.17 -2.23
C GLY A 50 -10.51 -7.43 -2.95
N LEU A 51 -10.07 -6.43 -3.68
CA LEU A 51 -8.82 -6.40 -4.39
C LEU A 51 -7.68 -6.90 -3.49
N LYS A 52 -7.03 -7.99 -3.84
CA LYS A 52 -5.85 -8.51 -3.14
C LYS A 52 -4.60 -7.94 -3.79
N ALA A 53 -3.60 -7.72 -2.98
CA ALA A 53 -2.32 -7.20 -3.44
C ALA A 53 -1.19 -8.11 -2.98
N GLY A 54 -0.26 -8.40 -3.87
CA GLY A 54 1.03 -9.00 -3.54
C GLY A 54 2.09 -7.91 -3.41
N LEU A 55 2.99 -8.04 -2.44
CA LEU A 55 4.05 -7.08 -2.18
C LEU A 55 5.42 -7.73 -2.37
N VAL A 56 6.27 -7.07 -3.15
CA VAL A 56 7.63 -7.51 -3.47
C VAL A 56 8.62 -6.43 -3.08
N ASP A 57 9.66 -6.80 -2.38
CA ASP A 57 10.76 -5.91 -2.01
C ASP A 57 12.03 -6.24 -2.81
N ASP A 58 12.22 -5.55 -3.92
CA ASP A 58 13.38 -5.71 -4.80
C ASP A 58 14.69 -5.22 -4.13
N ASN A 59 14.60 -4.48 -3.04
CA ASN A 59 15.77 -4.10 -2.27
C ASN A 59 16.29 -5.26 -1.40
N THR A 60 15.40 -6.12 -0.90
CA THR A 60 15.78 -7.30 -0.11
C THR A 60 16.12 -8.49 -1.00
N GLN A 61 15.43 -8.71 -2.11
CA GLN A 61 15.74 -9.76 -3.09
C GLN A 61 16.57 -9.24 -4.28
N TYR A 62 17.59 -8.45 -3.99
CA TYR A 62 18.29 -7.65 -4.99
C TYR A 62 18.95 -8.46 -6.12
N ASN A 63 19.51 -9.63 -5.84
CA ASN A 63 20.11 -10.48 -6.88
C ASN A 63 19.04 -11.02 -7.86
N TYR A 64 17.84 -11.33 -7.36
CA TYR A 64 16.72 -11.69 -8.21
C TYR A 64 16.26 -10.52 -9.08
N PHE A 65 16.24 -9.30 -8.50
CA PHE A 65 15.95 -8.08 -9.25
C PHE A 65 16.97 -7.81 -10.36
N LEU A 66 18.28 -8.00 -10.12
CA LEU A 66 19.30 -7.88 -11.16
C LEU A 66 19.12 -8.89 -12.29
N ASP A 67 18.76 -10.14 -11.97
CA ASP A 67 18.43 -11.17 -12.96
C ASP A 67 17.19 -10.78 -13.77
N PHE A 68 16.15 -10.27 -13.13
CA PHE A 68 14.97 -9.74 -13.79
C PHE A 68 15.33 -8.60 -14.76
N LEU A 69 16.09 -7.60 -14.32
CA LEU A 69 16.54 -6.49 -15.17
C LEU A 69 17.35 -6.99 -16.38
N SER A 70 18.25 -7.95 -16.15
CA SER A 70 19.06 -8.52 -17.24
C SER A 70 18.22 -9.26 -18.27
N ARG A 71 17.23 -10.01 -17.82
CA ARG A 71 16.37 -10.85 -18.67
C ARG A 71 15.49 -10.03 -19.60
N TYR A 72 15.00 -8.89 -19.13
CA TYR A 72 14.03 -8.05 -19.84
C TYR A 72 14.61 -6.73 -20.36
N ARG A 73 15.93 -6.57 -20.32
CA ARG A 73 16.62 -5.32 -20.69
C ARG A 73 16.39 -4.82 -22.12
N ASP A 74 16.04 -5.72 -23.02
CA ASP A 74 15.85 -5.41 -24.44
C ASP A 74 14.36 -5.19 -24.79
N THR A 75 13.48 -5.10 -23.78
CA THR A 75 12.07 -4.79 -23.97
C THR A 75 11.91 -3.34 -24.48
N PRO A 76 11.11 -3.07 -25.50
CA PRO A 76 10.83 -1.72 -25.95
C PRO A 76 10.23 -0.85 -24.84
N GLY A 77 10.49 0.47 -24.89
CA GLY A 77 9.89 1.43 -23.94
C GLY A 77 10.57 1.53 -22.58
N ILE A 78 11.57 0.70 -22.28
CA ILE A 78 12.30 0.78 -21.00
C ILE A 78 13.56 1.66 -21.11
N ARG A 79 13.99 2.19 -19.96
CA ARG A 79 15.26 2.91 -19.82
C ARG A 79 16.12 2.18 -18.79
N PRO A 80 17.03 1.29 -19.22
CA PRO A 80 17.89 0.55 -18.30
C PRO A 80 18.73 1.51 -17.44
N VAL A 81 18.74 1.29 -16.15
CA VAL A 81 19.56 2.04 -15.19
C VAL A 81 20.60 1.11 -14.60
N PRO A 82 21.88 1.51 -14.55
CA PRO A 82 22.91 0.73 -13.88
C PRO A 82 22.52 0.47 -12.41
N ALA A 83 22.50 -0.78 -12.03
CA ALA A 83 22.08 -1.20 -10.68
C ALA A 83 23.17 -2.00 -9.94
N GLU A 84 24.25 -2.41 -10.60
CA GLU A 84 25.23 -3.37 -10.09
C GLU A 84 26.03 -2.84 -8.89
N ASN A 85 26.29 -1.53 -8.85
CA ASN A 85 27.12 -0.88 -7.83
C ASN A 85 26.32 -0.26 -6.68
N ARG A 86 25.19 -0.89 -6.32
CA ARG A 86 24.36 -0.42 -5.21
C ARG A 86 25.10 -0.47 -3.87
N ILE A 87 25.12 0.66 -3.13
CA ILE A 87 25.65 0.77 -1.78
C ILE A 87 24.57 1.37 -0.86
N ILE A 88 24.31 0.73 0.27
CA ILE A 88 23.44 1.25 1.33
C ILE A 88 24.34 1.86 2.41
N LEU A 89 24.22 3.17 2.62
CA LEU A 89 24.89 3.86 3.71
C LEU A 89 23.87 4.13 4.83
N SER A 90 24.14 3.62 6.02
CA SER A 90 23.39 3.89 7.25
C SER A 90 24.04 5.02 8.04
N VAL A 91 23.29 6.08 8.32
CA VAL A 91 23.72 7.19 9.19
C VAL A 91 23.12 6.97 10.57
N LEU A 92 24.01 6.82 11.56
CA LEU A 92 23.66 6.42 12.92
C LEU A 92 24.13 7.48 13.92
N ASP A 93 23.46 7.59 15.06
CA ASP A 93 23.92 8.38 16.19
C ASP A 93 24.95 7.62 17.04
N GLY A 94 25.47 8.28 18.09
CA GLY A 94 26.42 7.67 19.02
C GLY A 94 25.88 6.46 19.78
N LYS A 95 24.58 6.22 19.77
CA LYS A 95 23.90 5.05 20.36
C LYS A 95 23.50 4.00 19.31
N LYS A 96 24.00 4.14 18.08
CA LYS A 96 23.64 3.32 16.93
C LYS A 96 22.15 3.38 16.53
N GLN A 97 21.45 4.46 16.88
CA GLN A 97 20.10 4.68 16.40
C GLN A 97 20.14 5.36 15.03
N PRO A 98 19.23 5.02 14.11
CA PRO A 98 19.17 5.63 12.79
C PRO A 98 18.85 7.13 12.88
N ILE A 99 19.47 7.92 12.04
CA ILE A 99 19.22 9.36 11.92
C ILE A 99 18.44 9.64 10.64
N PRO A 100 17.13 9.88 10.71
CA PRO A 100 16.32 10.25 9.56
C PRO A 100 16.58 11.70 9.14
N ASN A 101 16.32 12.00 7.87
CA ASN A 101 16.44 13.32 7.27
C ASN A 101 17.84 13.98 7.45
N ALA A 102 18.89 13.19 7.68
CA ALA A 102 20.27 13.69 7.63
C ALA A 102 20.64 13.99 6.17
N THR A 103 21.39 15.06 5.97
CA THR A 103 21.95 15.38 4.66
C THR A 103 23.24 14.60 4.46
N VAL A 104 23.31 13.83 3.39
CA VAL A 104 24.50 13.08 2.96
C VAL A 104 24.99 13.69 1.65
N ILE A 105 26.26 14.05 1.59
CA ILE A 105 26.91 14.55 0.38
C ILE A 105 27.96 13.54 -0.03
N ILE A 106 27.93 13.16 -1.31
CA ILE A 106 28.85 12.20 -1.90
C ILE A 106 29.86 12.95 -2.78
N TYR A 107 31.15 12.65 -2.57
CA TYR A 107 32.24 13.15 -3.36
C TYR A 107 32.96 12.01 -4.07
N ASN A 108 33.35 12.21 -5.32
CA ASN A 108 34.14 11.25 -6.07
C ASN A 108 35.64 11.30 -5.64
N GLU A 109 36.49 10.50 -6.32
CA GLU A 109 37.94 10.42 -6.07
C GLU A 109 38.70 11.76 -6.24
N LYS A 110 38.12 12.71 -7.00
CA LYS A 110 38.67 14.06 -7.21
C LYS A 110 38.09 15.09 -6.22
N GLN A 111 37.38 14.64 -5.19
CA GLN A 111 36.69 15.48 -4.23
C GLN A 111 35.64 16.42 -4.88
N ILE A 112 35.15 16.06 -6.04
CA ILE A 112 34.02 16.76 -6.68
C ILE A 112 32.74 16.21 -6.09
N ARG A 113 31.87 17.10 -5.63
CA ARG A 113 30.53 16.72 -5.18
C ARG A 113 29.74 16.16 -6.36
N VAL A 114 29.33 14.90 -6.25
CA VAL A 114 28.53 14.21 -7.27
C VAL A 114 27.07 14.16 -6.90
N GLU A 115 26.75 14.12 -5.60
CA GLU A 115 25.36 13.98 -5.15
C GLU A 115 25.13 14.57 -3.76
N GLN A 116 23.86 14.95 -3.49
CA GLN A 116 23.35 15.24 -2.15
C GLN A 116 22.01 14.54 -1.96
N ILE A 117 21.90 13.74 -0.89
CA ILE A 117 20.76 12.87 -0.61
C ILE A 117 20.34 13.11 0.84
N GLN A 118 19.05 12.95 1.14
CA GLN A 118 18.55 12.87 2.51
C GLN A 118 18.38 11.40 2.93
N THR A 119 18.62 11.09 4.21
CA THR A 119 18.33 9.76 4.75
C THR A 119 16.82 9.57 4.89
N TYR A 120 16.37 8.36 4.57
CA TYR A 120 15.00 7.92 4.83
C TYR A 120 14.72 7.76 6.34
N ALA A 121 13.51 7.38 6.71
CA ALA A 121 13.12 7.16 8.10
C ALA A 121 14.00 6.14 8.84
N ASP A 122 14.53 5.16 8.13
CA ASP A 122 15.47 4.15 8.62
C ASP A 122 16.93 4.64 8.74
N GLY A 123 17.18 5.94 8.53
CA GLY A 123 18.52 6.53 8.56
C GLY A 123 19.42 6.11 7.38
N GLN A 124 18.87 5.51 6.35
CA GLN A 124 19.66 4.97 5.24
C GLN A 124 19.53 5.83 3.97
N VAL A 125 20.57 5.80 3.16
CA VAL A 125 20.56 6.30 1.78
C VAL A 125 21.02 5.20 0.83
N LEU A 126 20.53 5.28 -0.41
CA LEU A 126 20.96 4.43 -1.50
C LEU A 126 21.94 5.23 -2.37
N ILE A 127 23.18 4.76 -2.49
CA ILE A 127 24.19 5.33 -3.37
C ILE A 127 24.35 4.37 -4.55
N THR A 128 24.41 4.93 -5.76
CA THR A 128 24.50 4.14 -7.00
C THR A 128 25.61 4.70 -7.88
N PRO A 129 26.85 4.39 -7.55
CA PRO A 129 27.98 4.81 -8.34
C PRO A 129 27.87 4.29 -9.78
N PRO A 130 28.28 5.08 -10.79
CA PRO A 130 28.40 4.58 -12.16
C PRO A 130 29.27 3.33 -12.26
N ALA A 131 29.02 2.50 -13.27
CA ALA A 131 29.78 1.24 -13.47
C ALA A 131 31.29 1.46 -13.66
N ASP A 132 31.68 2.62 -14.17
CA ASP A 132 33.06 3.04 -14.37
C ASP A 132 33.67 3.81 -13.18
N ALA A 133 32.94 3.99 -12.08
CA ALA A 133 33.43 4.64 -10.88
C ALA A 133 34.71 3.94 -10.36
N ARG A 134 35.73 4.71 -10.04
CA ARG A 134 37.04 4.22 -9.58
C ARG A 134 37.53 5.08 -8.40
N GLY A 135 38.64 4.64 -7.83
CA GLY A 135 39.31 5.37 -6.75
C GLY A 135 38.54 5.32 -5.42
N LEU A 136 38.91 6.20 -4.52
CA LEU A 136 38.24 6.32 -3.21
C LEU A 136 37.27 7.49 -3.24
N TRP A 137 36.03 7.19 -2.90
CA TRP A 137 34.95 8.15 -2.75
C TRP A 137 34.74 8.52 -1.28
N THR A 138 34.14 9.65 -1.02
CA THR A 138 33.84 10.11 0.34
C THR A 138 32.35 10.40 0.47
N ALA A 139 31.73 9.90 1.53
CA ALA A 139 30.38 10.27 1.95
C ALA A 139 30.47 11.10 3.24
N GLU A 140 29.87 12.29 3.26
CA GLU A 140 29.78 13.15 4.45
C GLU A 140 28.33 13.28 4.88
N ALA A 141 28.05 13.04 6.17
CA ALA A 141 26.73 13.20 6.71
C ALA A 141 26.67 14.34 7.74
N SER A 142 25.58 15.08 7.72
CA SER A 142 25.32 16.18 8.66
C SER A 142 23.82 16.25 9.00
N VAL A 143 23.51 16.79 10.18
CA VAL A 143 22.13 17.07 10.61
C VAL A 143 21.99 18.53 11.02
N PRO A 144 20.82 19.16 10.82
CA PRO A 144 20.57 20.50 11.34
C PRO A 144 20.64 20.50 12.87
N ASP A 145 21.36 21.42 13.46
CA ASP A 145 21.28 21.69 14.91
C ASP A 145 19.93 22.34 15.22
N GLY A 146 19.13 21.65 16.04
CA GLY A 146 17.78 22.08 16.39
C GLY A 146 17.67 23.45 17.06
N SER A 147 18.76 23.95 17.66
CA SER A 147 18.79 25.25 18.37
C SER A 147 19.22 26.42 17.47
N THR A 148 20.10 26.16 16.52
CA THR A 148 20.72 27.24 15.71
C THR A 148 20.39 27.16 14.23
N GLY A 149 19.78 26.03 13.77
CA GLY A 149 19.56 25.75 12.36
C GLY A 149 20.84 25.53 11.55
N LYS A 150 22.00 25.60 12.18
CA LYS A 150 23.30 25.31 11.56
C LYS A 150 23.51 23.81 11.49
N GLN A 151 24.14 23.36 10.45
CA GLN A 151 24.50 21.94 10.35
C GLN A 151 25.53 21.59 11.44
N SER A 152 25.35 20.44 12.09
CA SER A 152 26.38 19.85 12.94
C SER A 152 27.63 19.59 12.10
N ALA A 153 28.79 19.50 12.77
CA ALA A 153 30.03 19.14 12.09
C ALA A 153 29.83 17.84 11.28
N ALA A 154 30.05 17.95 9.96
CA ALA A 154 29.95 16.81 9.07
C ALA A 154 31.05 15.80 9.42
N ARG A 155 30.69 14.51 9.44
CA ARG A 155 31.65 13.40 9.46
C ARG A 155 31.64 12.72 8.12
N GLY A 156 32.84 12.32 7.67
CA GLY A 156 33.04 11.62 6.43
C GLY A 156 33.53 10.19 6.63
N ILE A 157 33.17 9.33 5.68
CA ILE A 157 33.72 8.00 5.51
C ILE A 157 34.21 7.85 4.08
N THR A 158 35.43 7.30 3.93
CA THR A 158 36.01 7.01 2.61
C THR A 158 35.77 5.55 2.26
N PHE A 159 35.38 5.27 1.04
CA PHE A 159 35.04 3.92 0.57
C PHE A 159 35.41 3.72 -0.90
N SER A 160 35.61 2.46 -1.29
CA SER A 160 35.68 2.09 -2.70
C SER A 160 34.25 1.94 -3.25
N PRO A 161 33.89 2.57 -4.39
CA PRO A 161 32.59 2.39 -5.01
C PRO A 161 32.33 0.97 -5.53
N GLN A 162 33.39 0.17 -5.62
CA GLN A 162 33.33 -1.20 -6.11
C GLN A 162 33.47 -2.19 -4.95
N GLY A 163 32.66 -3.26 -4.98
CA GLY A 163 32.72 -4.35 -4.01
C GLY A 163 32.12 -4.06 -2.63
N VAL A 164 31.87 -2.80 -2.27
CA VAL A 164 31.18 -2.42 -1.04
C VAL A 164 29.68 -2.45 -1.27
N ARG A 165 28.93 -3.07 -0.35
CA ARG A 165 27.47 -3.15 -0.42
C ARG A 165 26.77 -2.39 0.71
N THR A 166 27.43 -2.29 1.86
CA THR A 166 26.90 -1.58 3.04
C THR A 166 27.99 -0.76 3.69
N LEU A 167 27.62 0.41 4.20
CA LEU A 167 28.47 1.33 4.94
C LEU A 167 27.73 1.84 6.17
N GLU A 168 28.46 2.10 7.25
CA GLU A 168 27.93 2.78 8.43
C GLU A 168 28.72 4.06 8.69
N LEU A 169 28.02 5.16 8.91
CA LEU A 169 28.60 6.43 9.30
C LEU A 169 27.97 6.88 10.62
N GLN A 170 28.78 6.93 11.68
CA GLN A 170 28.31 7.30 13.00
C GLN A 170 28.59 8.78 13.28
N LEU A 171 27.52 9.54 13.56
CA LEU A 171 27.63 10.92 13.99
C LEU A 171 27.74 10.99 15.54
N PRO A 172 28.45 11.99 16.09
CA PRO A 172 28.49 12.19 17.53
C PRO A 172 27.10 12.53 18.07
N VAL A 173 26.79 12.07 19.27
CA VAL A 173 25.56 12.47 19.98
C VAL A 173 25.62 13.97 20.22
N LEU A 174 24.65 14.72 19.71
CA LEU A 174 24.52 16.14 19.97
C LEU A 174 23.87 16.34 21.37
N PRO A 175 24.49 17.10 22.28
CA PRO A 175 24.03 17.20 23.67
C PRO A 175 22.64 17.83 23.87
N SER A 176 22.14 18.56 22.86
CA SER A 176 20.92 19.37 22.97
C SER A 176 19.66 18.69 22.46
N GLN A 177 19.76 17.51 21.91
CA GLN A 177 18.59 16.79 21.40
C GLN A 177 18.36 15.55 22.27
N GLY A 178 17.27 15.58 23.05
CA GLY A 178 16.68 14.35 23.55
C GLY A 178 16.52 13.37 22.39
N SER A 179 16.43 12.08 22.65
CA SER A 179 16.53 10.96 21.73
C SER A 179 15.60 10.95 20.48
N ARG A 180 15.12 12.10 20.00
CA ARG A 180 14.21 12.19 18.85
C ARG A 180 14.73 13.19 17.82
N TRP A 181 15.14 12.66 16.67
CA TRP A 181 15.55 13.43 15.49
C TRP A 181 14.36 14.02 14.71
N VAL A 182 13.13 13.65 15.06
CA VAL A 182 11.89 14.03 14.37
C VAL A 182 10.95 14.75 15.32
N PRO A 183 10.29 15.85 14.90
CA PRO A 183 9.32 16.55 15.72
C PRO A 183 8.13 15.66 16.09
N ALA A 184 7.53 15.92 17.25
CA ALA A 184 6.23 15.34 17.60
C ALA A 184 5.15 16.42 17.42
N PRO A 185 4.05 16.15 16.71
CA PRO A 185 3.71 14.91 16.02
C PRO A 185 4.63 14.61 14.82
N VAL A 186 4.77 13.32 14.47
CA VAL A 186 5.60 12.86 13.35
C VAL A 186 4.95 13.26 12.02
N PRO A 187 5.59 14.10 11.17
CA PRO A 187 5.01 14.43 9.88
C PRO A 187 5.03 13.22 8.95
N LEU A 188 3.89 12.95 8.32
CA LEU A 188 3.72 11.89 7.32
C LEU A 188 2.97 12.44 6.11
N ASP A 189 3.64 12.48 4.97
CA ASP A 189 3.10 12.91 3.70
C ASP A 189 2.87 11.70 2.80
N ILE A 190 1.67 11.56 2.25
CA ILE A 190 1.31 10.51 1.30
C ILE A 190 0.73 11.16 0.06
N VAL A 191 1.36 10.92 -1.09
CA VAL A 191 0.85 11.35 -2.41
C VAL A 191 0.45 10.11 -3.20
N PHE A 192 -0.76 10.12 -3.75
CA PHE A 192 -1.20 9.14 -4.73
C PHE A 192 -0.97 9.68 -6.14
N ILE A 193 -0.32 8.91 -6.98
CA ILE A 193 -0.25 9.12 -8.43
C ILE A 193 -1.20 8.10 -9.04
N LEU A 194 -2.29 8.57 -9.60
CA LEU A 194 -3.40 7.74 -10.04
C LEU A 194 -3.61 7.90 -11.54
N ASP A 195 -3.44 6.80 -12.24
CA ASP A 195 -3.89 6.66 -13.60
C ASP A 195 -5.41 6.79 -13.65
N THR A 196 -5.91 7.59 -14.59
CA THR A 196 -7.34 7.86 -14.72
C THR A 196 -7.85 7.57 -16.13
N THR A 197 -7.15 6.72 -16.87
CA THR A 197 -7.62 6.18 -18.13
C THR A 197 -8.78 5.21 -17.94
N GLY A 198 -9.49 4.88 -19.02
CA GLY A 198 -10.78 4.20 -18.97
C GLY A 198 -10.78 2.85 -18.25
N SER A 199 -9.65 2.14 -18.24
CA SER A 199 -9.48 0.83 -17.58
C SER A 199 -9.44 0.90 -16.05
N MET A 200 -9.14 2.07 -15.45
CA MET A 200 -8.85 2.25 -14.04
C MET A 200 -10.06 2.45 -13.11
N GLY A 201 -11.27 2.15 -13.59
CA GLY A 201 -12.51 2.45 -12.86
C GLY A 201 -12.61 1.80 -11.49
N GLU A 202 -12.22 0.53 -11.37
CA GLU A 202 -12.29 -0.23 -10.12
C GLU A 202 -11.29 0.29 -9.08
N GLU A 203 -10.06 0.59 -9.49
CA GLU A 203 -9.00 1.10 -8.64
C GLU A 203 -9.34 2.48 -8.07
N ILE A 204 -9.90 3.36 -8.91
CA ILE A 204 -10.38 4.69 -8.51
C ILE A 204 -11.48 4.57 -7.46
N GLU A 205 -12.51 3.75 -7.71
CA GLU A 205 -13.60 3.55 -6.77
C GLU A 205 -13.13 2.87 -5.48
N ARG A 206 -12.18 1.94 -5.59
CA ARG A 206 -11.57 1.29 -4.42
C ARG A 206 -10.82 2.29 -3.55
N LEU A 207 -10.00 3.17 -4.14
CA LEU A 207 -9.30 4.20 -3.39
C LEU A 207 -10.29 5.16 -2.71
N LYS A 208 -11.33 5.60 -3.42
CA LYS A 208 -12.40 6.43 -2.84
C LYS A 208 -13.06 5.76 -1.63
N ALA A 209 -13.34 4.46 -1.72
CA ALA A 209 -13.98 3.71 -0.66
C ALA A 209 -13.08 3.47 0.56
N THR A 210 -11.75 3.40 0.38
CA THR A 210 -10.82 2.97 1.44
C THR A 210 -10.02 4.09 2.07
N ILE A 211 -10.02 5.29 1.50
CA ILE A 211 -9.20 6.40 1.99
C ILE A 211 -9.50 6.80 3.45
N GLU A 212 -10.76 6.72 3.88
CA GLU A 212 -11.13 6.96 5.27
C GLU A 212 -10.59 5.88 6.20
N ILE A 213 -10.62 4.61 5.76
CA ILE A 213 -10.07 3.48 6.51
C ILE A 213 -8.55 3.68 6.70
N ILE A 214 -7.87 4.09 5.64
CA ILE A 214 -6.44 4.41 5.70
C ILE A 214 -6.20 5.52 6.72
N ARG A 215 -6.93 6.64 6.61
CA ARG A 215 -6.82 7.77 7.53
C ARG A 215 -7.05 7.37 8.98
N ASP A 216 -8.18 6.73 9.27
CA ASP A 216 -8.57 6.36 10.62
C ASP A 216 -7.54 5.46 11.29
N ASN A 217 -7.00 4.47 10.54
CA ASN A 217 -5.98 3.58 11.07
C ASN A 217 -4.61 4.24 11.27
N LEU A 218 -4.26 5.23 10.47
CA LEU A 218 -3.04 6.00 10.65
C LEU A 218 -3.16 7.01 11.80
N ASP A 219 -4.33 7.61 12.00
CA ASP A 219 -4.60 8.49 13.14
C ASP A 219 -4.54 7.76 14.50
N LEU A 220 -4.68 6.43 14.51
CA LEU A 220 -4.51 5.59 15.70
C LEU A 220 -3.05 5.19 15.98
N ALA A 221 -2.12 5.50 15.08
CA ALA A 221 -0.72 5.17 15.31
C ALA A 221 -0.15 5.95 16.51
N THR A 222 0.78 5.33 17.23
CA THR A 222 1.44 5.93 18.39
C THR A 222 2.95 6.08 18.14
N PRO A 223 3.48 7.30 18.03
CA PRO A 223 2.78 8.59 18.16
C PRO A 223 1.85 8.87 16.97
N ARG A 224 0.77 9.59 17.22
CA ARG A 224 -0.15 10.03 16.16
C ARG A 224 0.62 10.90 15.15
N PRO A 225 0.55 10.58 13.84
CA PRO A 225 1.23 11.36 12.82
C PRO A 225 0.50 12.69 12.53
N GLN A 226 1.25 13.68 12.05
CA GLN A 226 0.69 14.81 11.31
C GLN A 226 0.55 14.36 9.85
N LEU A 227 -0.59 13.81 9.53
CA LEU A 227 -0.85 13.15 8.23
C LEU A 227 -1.38 14.15 7.21
N ARG A 228 -0.76 14.17 6.02
CA ARG A 228 -1.23 14.94 4.86
C ARG A 228 -1.36 14.04 3.65
N PHE A 229 -2.41 14.27 2.86
CA PHE A 229 -2.62 13.59 1.57
C PHE A 229 -2.51 14.56 0.41
N GLY A 230 -1.90 14.11 -0.67
CA GLY A 230 -1.86 14.80 -1.97
C GLY A 230 -2.20 13.83 -3.10
N LEU A 231 -2.54 14.37 -4.27
CA LEU A 231 -3.00 13.59 -5.42
C LEU A 231 -2.43 14.16 -6.72
N VAL A 232 -2.00 13.27 -7.60
CA VAL A 232 -1.69 13.58 -9.00
C VAL A 232 -2.49 12.60 -9.85
N LEU A 233 -3.42 13.12 -10.63
CA LEU A 233 -4.15 12.37 -11.65
C LEU A 233 -3.42 12.52 -12.97
N TYR A 234 -3.38 11.46 -13.79
CA TYR A 234 -2.76 11.54 -15.10
C TYR A 234 -3.44 10.67 -16.15
N ARG A 235 -3.19 11.00 -17.39
CA ARG A 235 -3.56 10.32 -18.63
C ARG A 235 -2.46 10.55 -19.67
N ASP A 236 -2.66 10.11 -20.91
CA ASP A 236 -1.70 10.37 -21.96
C ASP A 236 -1.90 11.74 -22.64
N ARG A 237 -0.94 12.12 -23.50
CA ARG A 237 -1.00 13.31 -24.33
C ARG A 237 -2.09 13.17 -25.38
N GLY A 238 -2.98 14.17 -25.45
CA GLY A 238 -4.13 14.15 -26.36
C GLY A 238 -5.46 13.92 -25.65
N ASP A 239 -5.43 13.43 -24.42
CA ASP A 239 -6.59 13.35 -23.54
C ASP A 239 -7.01 14.73 -22.99
N GLU A 240 -8.08 14.78 -22.21
CA GLU A 240 -8.59 16.02 -21.59
C GLU A 240 -7.50 16.76 -20.78
N TYR A 241 -6.61 16.01 -20.17
CA TYR A 241 -5.43 16.51 -19.45
C TYR A 241 -4.30 15.46 -19.43
N VAL A 242 -3.06 15.92 -19.35
CA VAL A 242 -1.91 15.04 -19.08
C VAL A 242 -1.76 14.84 -17.58
N THR A 243 -1.79 15.92 -16.79
CA THR A 243 -1.73 15.82 -15.32
C THR A 243 -2.65 16.84 -14.65
N GLN A 244 -3.23 16.44 -13.52
CA GLN A 244 -3.90 17.33 -12.57
C GLN A 244 -3.31 17.09 -11.19
N SER A 245 -2.79 18.13 -10.54
CA SER A 245 -2.13 18.01 -9.24
C SER A 245 -2.89 18.73 -8.14
N PHE A 246 -2.98 18.08 -6.99
CA PHE A 246 -3.61 18.58 -5.78
C PHE A 246 -2.59 18.48 -4.64
N PRO A 247 -2.10 19.64 -4.13
CA PRO A 247 -1.07 19.68 -3.11
C PRO A 247 -1.46 18.98 -1.81
N LEU A 248 -0.44 18.62 -1.02
CA LEU A 248 -0.59 17.97 0.28
C LEU A 248 -1.45 18.80 1.25
N THR A 249 -2.49 18.19 1.82
CA THR A 249 -3.42 18.80 2.76
C THR A 249 -3.69 17.89 3.96
N GLU A 250 -3.87 18.47 5.15
CA GLU A 250 -4.34 17.76 6.35
C GLU A 250 -5.86 17.57 6.36
N ASN A 251 -6.56 18.33 5.53
CA ASN A 251 -8.02 18.32 5.48
C ASN A 251 -8.53 17.14 4.63
N LEU A 252 -8.99 16.08 5.32
CA LEU A 252 -9.50 14.88 4.64
C LEU A 252 -10.68 15.17 3.70
N LYS A 253 -11.60 16.06 4.09
CA LYS A 253 -12.74 16.43 3.24
C LYS A 253 -12.29 17.11 1.94
N GLN A 254 -11.25 17.94 2.02
CA GLN A 254 -10.65 18.56 0.85
C GLN A 254 -9.99 17.51 -0.04
N PHE A 255 -9.24 16.56 0.54
CA PHE A 255 -8.65 15.46 -0.22
C PHE A 255 -9.71 14.57 -0.86
N GLN A 256 -10.79 14.24 -0.16
CA GLN A 256 -11.93 13.50 -0.73
C GLN A 256 -12.58 14.26 -1.89
N ALA A 257 -12.69 15.60 -1.79
CA ALA A 257 -13.18 16.41 -2.90
C ALA A 257 -12.23 16.35 -4.11
N TYR A 258 -10.93 16.33 -3.90
CA TYR A 258 -9.94 16.12 -4.95
C TYR A 258 -10.11 14.73 -5.59
N LEU A 259 -10.15 13.69 -4.77
CA LEU A 259 -10.30 12.31 -5.23
C LEU A 259 -11.64 12.08 -5.96
N ALA A 260 -12.71 12.80 -5.59
CA ALA A 260 -14.00 12.73 -6.27
C ALA A 260 -13.94 13.27 -7.71
N THR A 261 -12.94 14.08 -8.08
CA THR A 261 -12.74 14.53 -9.47
C THR A 261 -12.15 13.43 -10.34
N ALA A 262 -11.48 12.42 -9.76
CA ALA A 262 -10.93 11.30 -10.50
C ALA A 262 -12.07 10.48 -11.13
N LYS A 263 -12.02 10.34 -12.44
CA LYS A 263 -12.95 9.55 -13.24
C LYS A 263 -12.16 8.75 -14.25
N ALA A 264 -12.50 7.47 -14.38
CA ALA A 264 -11.97 6.67 -15.46
C ALA A 264 -12.57 7.12 -16.78
N ASP A 265 -11.77 7.76 -17.62
CA ASP A 265 -12.19 8.26 -18.93
C ASP A 265 -10.96 8.56 -19.80
N GLY A 266 -11.12 8.58 -21.12
CA GLY A 266 -9.98 8.73 -22.03
C GLY A 266 -9.18 7.44 -22.13
N GLY A 267 -7.95 7.55 -22.59
CA GLY A 267 -7.15 6.40 -22.98
C GLY A 267 -7.74 5.73 -24.23
N GLY A 268 -7.01 5.51 -25.25
CA GLY A 268 -7.45 4.79 -26.45
C GLY A 268 -6.36 3.86 -26.91
N ASP A 269 -5.22 4.03 -26.32
CA ASP A 269 -4.00 3.29 -26.54
C ASP A 269 -3.18 3.23 -25.24
N THR A 270 -2.16 2.43 -25.26
CA THR A 270 -1.12 2.33 -24.24
C THR A 270 0.23 2.53 -24.94
N PRO A 271 1.20 3.16 -24.31
CA PRO A 271 1.40 3.53 -22.90
C PRO A 271 0.79 4.90 -22.49
N GLU A 272 0.86 5.26 -21.18
CA GLU A 272 0.35 6.49 -20.59
C GLU A 272 1.46 7.40 -20.05
N ASP A 273 1.24 8.72 -19.88
CA ASP A 273 2.31 9.67 -19.49
C ASP A 273 2.58 9.68 -17.97
N LEU A 274 2.98 8.52 -17.43
CA LEU A 274 3.46 8.40 -16.04
C LEU A 274 4.70 9.27 -15.79
N GLU A 275 5.53 9.54 -16.81
CA GLU A 275 6.72 10.40 -16.68
C GLU A 275 6.33 11.82 -16.26
N ALA A 276 5.29 12.39 -16.87
CA ALA A 276 4.76 13.70 -16.50
C ALA A 276 4.17 13.70 -15.07
N ALA A 277 3.46 12.63 -14.70
CA ALA A 277 2.89 12.49 -13.35
C ALA A 277 3.96 12.42 -12.27
N LEU A 278 5.02 11.63 -12.49
CA LEU A 278 6.16 11.54 -11.57
C LEU A 278 6.88 12.89 -11.44
N ALA A 279 7.15 13.57 -12.55
CA ALA A 279 7.77 14.89 -12.52
C ALA A 279 6.92 15.89 -11.73
N THR A 280 5.59 15.85 -11.90
CA THR A 280 4.64 16.68 -11.16
C THR A 280 4.65 16.35 -9.66
N ALA A 281 4.69 15.09 -9.28
CA ALA A 281 4.74 14.69 -7.87
C ALA A 281 6.05 15.11 -7.17
N MET A 282 7.16 15.21 -7.92
CA MET A 282 8.45 15.67 -7.39
C MET A 282 8.60 17.21 -7.38
N ASP A 283 7.63 17.95 -7.89
CA ASP A 283 7.66 19.41 -7.91
C ASP A 283 7.47 20.01 -6.51
N ALA A 284 8.15 21.12 -6.25
CA ALA A 284 8.09 21.83 -4.96
C ALA A 284 6.65 22.29 -4.60
N ARG A 285 5.78 22.49 -5.61
CA ARG A 285 4.38 22.88 -5.42
C ARG A 285 3.55 21.83 -4.69
N MET A 286 3.99 20.56 -4.64
CA MET A 286 3.35 19.53 -3.83
C MET A 286 3.49 19.82 -2.33
N GLY A 287 4.48 20.60 -1.90
CA GLY A 287 4.63 21.07 -0.54
C GLY A 287 5.14 20.01 0.44
N TRP A 288 6.01 19.10 0.01
CA TRP A 288 6.62 18.04 0.83
C TRP A 288 7.25 18.57 2.12
N ASN A 289 7.02 17.87 3.25
CA ASN A 289 7.69 18.20 4.52
C ASN A 289 9.10 17.61 4.54
N PRO A 290 10.16 18.44 4.59
CA PRO A 290 11.54 17.96 4.54
C PRO A 290 11.97 17.20 5.81
N ARG A 291 11.18 17.19 6.88
CA ARG A 291 11.49 16.56 8.18
C ARG A 291 10.59 15.39 8.53
N GLY A 292 9.75 14.94 7.61
CA GLY A 292 8.82 13.84 7.81
C GLY A 292 9.13 12.63 6.93
N ALA A 293 8.32 11.59 7.06
CA ALA A 293 8.23 10.53 6.07
C ALA A 293 7.46 11.03 4.85
N ARG A 294 7.93 10.63 3.68
CA ARG A 294 7.35 11.03 2.39
C ARG A 294 7.15 9.80 1.54
N LEU A 295 5.88 9.48 1.30
CA LEU A 295 5.47 8.30 0.55
C LEU A 295 4.73 8.71 -0.71
N VAL A 296 5.00 8.01 -1.80
CA VAL A 296 4.22 8.04 -3.03
C VAL A 296 3.68 6.65 -3.31
N PHE A 297 2.42 6.56 -3.70
CA PHE A 297 1.81 5.35 -4.23
C PHE A 297 1.39 5.60 -5.66
N ILE A 298 2.05 4.95 -6.62
CA ILE A 298 1.64 4.93 -8.03
C ILE A 298 0.62 3.82 -8.19
N ILE A 299 -0.49 4.08 -8.89
CA ILE A 299 -1.51 3.08 -9.21
C ILE A 299 -1.80 3.17 -10.71
N THR A 300 -1.48 2.12 -11.47
CA THR A 300 -1.61 2.09 -12.93
C THR A 300 -1.67 0.66 -13.47
N ASP A 301 -2.31 0.48 -14.62
CA ASP A 301 -2.34 -0.75 -15.41
C ASP A 301 -1.56 -0.62 -16.74
N ALA A 302 -0.94 0.53 -16.99
CA ALA A 302 -0.22 0.84 -18.23
C ALA A 302 1.27 1.11 -18.01
N PRO A 303 2.14 0.80 -18.99
CA PRO A 303 3.53 1.25 -18.98
C PRO A 303 3.65 2.76 -19.14
N ALA A 304 4.76 3.33 -18.67
CA ALA A 304 5.07 4.74 -18.89
C ALA A 304 5.43 5.01 -20.36
N HIS A 305 4.77 5.98 -20.97
CA HIS A 305 5.16 6.53 -22.25
C HIS A 305 6.47 7.30 -22.11
N THR A 306 7.45 7.00 -22.96
CA THR A 306 8.77 7.62 -22.93
C THR A 306 8.86 8.72 -24.00
N TYR A 307 8.40 9.91 -23.66
CA TYR A 307 8.48 11.07 -24.57
C TYR A 307 9.89 11.66 -24.62
N ALA A 308 10.33 12.08 -25.80
CA ALA A 308 11.68 12.64 -26.01
C ALA A 308 11.89 13.98 -25.27
N ASP A 309 10.84 14.74 -25.06
CA ASP A 309 10.81 16.06 -24.41
C ASP A 309 10.34 15.99 -22.94
N GLY A 310 10.02 14.80 -22.44
CA GLY A 310 9.63 14.53 -21.06
C GLY A 310 10.81 14.43 -20.10
N ILE A 311 10.52 14.49 -18.80
CA ILE A 311 11.50 14.12 -17.76
C ILE A 311 11.42 12.62 -17.58
N PRO A 312 12.48 11.88 -17.89
CA PRO A 312 12.46 10.43 -17.79
C PRO A 312 12.05 9.91 -16.40
N TYR A 313 11.29 8.81 -16.35
CA TYR A 313 10.83 8.21 -15.08
C TYR A 313 12.01 7.86 -14.14
N ASN A 314 13.12 7.42 -14.68
CA ASN A 314 14.34 7.13 -13.91
C ASN A 314 14.95 8.40 -13.30
N GLU A 315 14.91 9.55 -13.98
CA GLU A 315 15.34 10.83 -13.42
C GLU A 315 14.41 11.30 -12.29
N SER A 316 13.10 11.14 -12.46
CA SER A 316 12.14 11.42 -11.40
C SER A 316 12.33 10.51 -10.18
N ALA A 317 12.67 9.25 -10.37
CA ALA A 317 13.03 8.32 -9.28
C ALA A 317 14.32 8.75 -8.56
N GLU A 318 15.32 9.29 -9.29
CA GLU A 318 16.51 9.87 -8.68
C GLU A 318 16.19 11.14 -7.86
N ARG A 319 15.31 12.00 -8.35
CA ARG A 319 14.84 13.18 -7.60
C ARG A 319 14.10 12.77 -6.32
N ALA A 320 13.27 11.72 -6.39
CA ALA A 320 12.61 11.14 -5.22
C ALA A 320 13.64 10.60 -4.21
N ARG A 321 14.62 9.82 -4.68
CA ARG A 321 15.69 9.29 -3.86
C ARG A 321 16.50 10.39 -3.16
N ALA A 322 16.87 11.44 -3.89
CA ALA A 322 17.63 12.56 -3.34
C ALA A 322 16.88 13.27 -2.21
N GLN A 323 15.55 13.31 -2.26
CA GLN A 323 14.68 13.92 -1.27
C GLN A 323 14.15 12.92 -0.22
N ALA A 324 14.62 11.68 -0.20
CA ALA A 324 14.08 10.58 0.62
C ALA A 324 12.56 10.43 0.49
N ILE A 325 12.02 10.59 -0.71
CA ILE A 325 10.64 10.25 -1.05
C ILE A 325 10.63 8.79 -1.48
N ARG A 326 9.90 7.94 -0.76
CA ARG A 326 9.79 6.51 -1.04
C ARG A 326 8.61 6.27 -1.97
N ILE A 327 8.86 5.73 -3.16
CA ILE A 327 7.82 5.45 -4.15
C ILE A 327 7.48 3.97 -4.11
N HIS A 328 6.25 3.65 -3.73
CA HIS A 328 5.67 2.33 -3.88
C HIS A 328 4.86 2.29 -5.18
N SER A 329 5.19 1.38 -6.06
CA SER A 329 4.54 1.25 -7.36
C SER A 329 3.54 0.12 -7.33
N ILE A 330 2.29 0.40 -7.70
CA ILE A 330 1.17 -0.55 -7.70
C ILE A 330 0.77 -0.79 -9.15
N GLY A 331 1.12 -1.97 -9.65
CA GLY A 331 0.67 -2.45 -10.97
C GLY A 331 -0.64 -3.21 -10.85
N THR A 332 -1.60 -2.92 -11.74
CA THR A 332 -2.88 -3.60 -11.76
C THR A 332 -2.99 -4.57 -12.94
N GLY A 333 -4.11 -5.29 -13.06
CA GLY A 333 -4.30 -6.27 -14.10
C GLY A 333 -4.25 -5.65 -15.50
N GLY A 334 -3.53 -6.27 -16.43
CA GLY A 334 -3.27 -5.71 -17.76
C GLY A 334 -1.87 -5.14 -17.93
N LEU A 335 -1.18 -4.85 -16.85
CA LEU A 335 0.18 -4.31 -16.91
C LEU A 335 1.11 -5.26 -17.64
N THR A 336 1.73 -4.76 -18.70
CA THR A 336 2.69 -5.48 -19.53
C THR A 336 4.08 -5.53 -18.88
N ILE A 337 4.97 -6.38 -19.41
CA ILE A 337 6.32 -6.58 -18.84
C ILE A 337 7.18 -5.32 -18.82
N ASP A 338 7.02 -4.44 -19.79
CA ASP A 338 7.67 -3.12 -19.83
C ASP A 338 7.18 -2.22 -18.70
N GLY A 339 5.87 -2.20 -18.44
CA GLY A 339 5.30 -1.48 -17.30
C GLY A 339 5.79 -2.05 -15.96
N GLU A 340 5.78 -3.38 -15.79
CA GLU A 340 6.35 -4.01 -14.58
C GLU A 340 7.83 -3.64 -14.42
N TYR A 341 8.60 -3.67 -15.48
CA TYR A 341 10.01 -3.31 -15.48
C TYR A 341 10.22 -1.87 -15.01
N GLN A 342 9.46 -0.92 -15.57
CA GLN A 342 9.53 0.51 -15.21
C GLN A 342 9.12 0.73 -13.74
N LEU A 343 7.99 0.17 -13.31
CA LEU A 343 7.47 0.32 -11.95
C LEU A 343 8.43 -0.28 -10.90
N ARG A 344 9.03 -1.44 -11.19
CA ARG A 344 10.02 -2.06 -10.30
C ARG A 344 11.30 -1.25 -10.21
N GLN A 345 11.78 -0.68 -11.31
CA GLN A 345 12.94 0.23 -11.28
C GLN A 345 12.66 1.48 -10.44
N ILE A 346 11.49 2.12 -10.63
CA ILE A 346 11.09 3.31 -9.88
C ILE A 346 11.04 2.99 -8.39
N ALA A 347 10.35 1.90 -8.00
CA ALA A 347 10.22 1.49 -6.62
C ALA A 347 11.59 1.16 -6.00
N GLN A 348 12.38 0.31 -6.64
CA GLN A 348 13.69 -0.09 -6.12
C GLN A 348 14.62 1.12 -5.95
N ARG A 349 14.63 2.05 -6.91
CA ARG A 349 15.52 3.21 -6.89
C ARG A 349 15.22 4.19 -5.78
N SER A 350 13.96 4.35 -5.44
CA SER A 350 13.48 5.19 -4.32
C SER A 350 13.35 4.41 -3.00
N ARG A 351 13.88 3.18 -2.91
CA ARG A 351 13.77 2.28 -1.77
C ARG A 351 12.32 1.91 -1.39
N GLY A 352 11.41 2.06 -2.32
CA GLY A 352 10.03 1.60 -2.20
C GLY A 352 9.90 0.11 -2.55
N LYS A 353 8.67 -0.34 -2.68
CA LYS A 353 8.31 -1.73 -2.96
C LYS A 353 7.38 -1.78 -4.16
N TYR A 354 7.45 -2.86 -4.93
CA TYR A 354 6.52 -3.14 -6.00
C TYR A 354 5.34 -3.92 -5.44
N ILE A 355 4.15 -3.49 -5.79
CA ILE A 355 2.88 -4.09 -5.40
C ILE A 355 2.14 -4.45 -6.67
N PHE A 356 1.58 -5.63 -6.73
CA PHE A 356 0.73 -6.05 -7.84
C PHE A 356 -0.64 -6.45 -7.33
N LEU A 357 -1.68 -6.04 -8.04
CA LEU A 357 -3.05 -6.35 -7.67
C LEU A 357 -3.47 -7.67 -8.31
N THR A 358 -4.11 -8.52 -7.52
CA THR A 358 -4.75 -9.74 -7.99
C THR A 358 -6.24 -9.59 -7.84
N TYR A 359 -6.94 -9.75 -8.93
CA TYR A 359 -8.40 -9.76 -8.93
C TYR A 359 -8.88 -11.18 -8.59
N GLY A 360 -10.00 -11.27 -7.86
CA GLY A 360 -10.68 -12.54 -7.64
C GLY A 360 -11.16 -13.14 -8.97
N GLU A 361 -11.62 -14.37 -8.94
CA GLU A 361 -11.92 -15.20 -10.12
C GLU A 361 -12.89 -14.63 -11.16
N LYS A 362 -13.48 -13.47 -10.95
CA LYS A 362 -14.38 -12.80 -11.88
C LYS A 362 -14.24 -11.28 -11.92
N GLY A 363 -13.27 -10.71 -11.24
CA GLY A 363 -13.04 -9.28 -11.20
C GLY A 363 -11.76 -8.95 -11.93
N GLU A 364 -11.54 -9.59 -13.02
CA GLU A 364 -10.41 -9.29 -13.88
C GLU A 364 -10.67 -7.94 -14.52
N SER A 365 -9.74 -7.02 -14.40
CA SER A 365 -9.69 -5.86 -15.28
C SER A 365 -9.65 -6.36 -16.72
N GLU A 366 -10.29 -5.65 -17.64
CA GLU A 366 -10.27 -5.99 -19.05
C GLU A 366 -8.81 -6.14 -19.50
N GLY A 367 -8.36 -7.37 -19.76
CA GLY A 367 -7.02 -7.70 -20.22
C GLY A 367 -6.21 -8.65 -19.33
N GLY A 368 -6.61 -8.92 -18.09
CA GLY A 368 -5.95 -9.91 -17.24
C GLY A 368 -6.58 -11.30 -17.37
N SER A 369 -5.77 -12.34 -17.40
CA SER A 369 -6.28 -13.71 -17.25
C SER A 369 -6.71 -13.93 -15.81
N PRO A 370 -7.85 -14.66 -15.55
CA PRO A 370 -8.28 -14.99 -14.21
C PRO A 370 -7.16 -15.56 -13.34
N GLY A 371 -6.89 -14.93 -12.18
CA GLY A 371 -5.81 -15.33 -11.30
C GLY A 371 -4.40 -15.01 -11.80
N ALA A 372 -4.28 -14.17 -12.83
CA ALA A 372 -2.99 -13.66 -13.26
C ALA A 372 -2.39 -12.78 -12.16
N VAL A 373 -1.24 -13.19 -11.68
CA VAL A 373 -0.41 -12.44 -10.73
C VAL A 373 0.74 -11.88 -11.56
N SER A 374 1.25 -10.72 -11.21
CA SER A 374 2.51 -10.24 -11.78
C SER A 374 3.55 -11.37 -11.70
N HIS A 375 4.20 -11.65 -12.79
CA HIS A 375 4.65 -13.00 -13.11
C HIS A 375 6.13 -13.22 -12.80
N HIS A 376 6.82 -12.19 -12.32
CA HIS A 376 8.28 -12.17 -12.21
C HIS A 376 8.76 -11.82 -10.79
N THR A 377 8.01 -12.26 -9.80
CA THR A 377 8.22 -11.83 -8.40
C THR A 377 9.15 -12.72 -7.58
N GLY A 378 9.65 -13.83 -8.12
CA GLY A 378 10.41 -14.78 -7.31
C GLY A 378 9.56 -15.45 -6.23
N ALA A 379 10.21 -15.97 -5.18
CA ALA A 379 9.54 -16.68 -4.09
C ALA A 379 9.24 -15.81 -2.85
N ASN A 380 9.79 -14.60 -2.80
CA ASN A 380 9.73 -13.74 -1.62
C ASN A 380 8.73 -12.61 -1.81
N TRP A 381 7.44 -12.95 -1.68
CA TRP A 381 6.35 -11.99 -1.72
C TRP A 381 5.27 -12.36 -0.71
N THR A 382 4.49 -11.36 -0.30
CA THR A 382 3.37 -11.50 0.64
C THR A 382 2.11 -10.96 0.00
N ALA A 383 0.95 -11.53 0.32
CA ALA A 383 -0.34 -11.07 -0.18
C ALA A 383 -1.20 -10.50 0.95
N ASP A 384 -1.87 -9.38 0.66
CA ASP A 384 -2.79 -8.71 1.59
C ASP A 384 -3.77 -7.82 0.81
N ARG A 385 -4.66 -7.12 1.49
CA ARG A 385 -5.49 -6.08 0.87
C ARG A 385 -4.69 -4.83 0.59
N LEU A 386 -5.01 -4.12 -0.48
CA LEU A 386 -4.27 -2.92 -0.88
C LEU A 386 -4.22 -1.88 0.25
N GLU A 387 -5.36 -1.57 0.87
CA GLU A 387 -5.41 -0.62 1.99
C GLU A 387 -4.59 -1.09 3.20
N ALA A 388 -4.56 -2.39 3.49
CA ALA A 388 -3.76 -2.95 4.57
C ALA A 388 -2.26 -2.79 4.28
N ILE A 389 -1.84 -3.01 3.05
CA ILE A 389 -0.45 -2.78 2.62
C ILE A 389 -0.07 -1.31 2.77
N ILE A 390 -0.91 -0.38 2.30
CA ILE A 390 -0.67 1.07 2.43
C ILE A 390 -0.55 1.47 3.91
N ILE A 391 -1.47 1.02 4.75
CA ILE A 391 -1.46 1.31 6.19
C ILE A 391 -0.20 0.74 6.85
N ARG A 392 0.19 -0.50 6.52
CA ARG A 392 1.38 -1.14 7.06
C ARG A 392 2.65 -0.39 6.67
N LEU A 393 2.84 -0.06 5.38
CA LEU A 393 4.00 0.69 4.91
C LEU A 393 4.09 2.08 5.56
N ALA A 394 2.96 2.77 5.71
CA ALA A 394 2.92 4.06 6.40
C ALA A 394 3.23 3.93 7.90
N LYS A 395 2.73 2.90 8.58
CA LYS A 395 3.04 2.61 10.00
C LYS A 395 4.52 2.24 10.19
N GLU A 396 5.13 1.50 9.26
CA GLU A 396 6.56 1.22 9.25
C GLU A 396 7.36 2.54 9.30
N GLU A 397 7.03 3.51 8.46
CA GLU A 397 7.69 4.82 8.45
C GLU A 397 7.51 5.60 9.75
N ILE A 398 6.29 5.64 10.30
CA ILE A 398 6.01 6.27 11.60
C ILE A 398 6.85 5.64 12.70
N SER A 399 6.93 4.32 12.72
CA SER A 399 7.72 3.55 13.67
C SER A 399 9.19 3.91 13.61
N LEU A 400 9.76 3.89 12.42
CA LEU A 400 11.16 4.21 12.19
C LEU A 400 11.47 5.65 12.62
N LEU A 401 10.61 6.61 12.29
CA LEU A 401 10.78 8.01 12.69
C LEU A 401 10.61 8.23 14.19
N SER A 402 9.72 7.51 14.85
CA SER A 402 9.48 7.67 16.29
C SER A 402 10.48 6.92 17.17
N GLY A 403 11.27 6.01 16.58
CA GLY A 403 12.16 5.12 17.32
C GLY A 403 11.44 4.07 18.17
N ASN A 404 10.13 3.89 17.94
CA ASN A 404 9.32 2.86 18.58
C ASN A 404 9.30 1.64 17.67
N SER A 405 9.61 0.46 18.21
CA SER A 405 9.41 -0.76 17.44
C SER A 405 7.92 -1.01 17.25
N VAL A 406 7.39 -0.78 16.06
CA VAL A 406 6.09 -1.34 15.69
C VAL A 406 6.35 -2.79 15.29
N SER A 407 5.82 -3.72 16.06
CA SER A 407 5.72 -5.10 15.61
C SER A 407 4.74 -5.09 14.42
N VAL A 408 5.28 -5.23 13.23
CA VAL A 408 4.46 -5.55 12.06
C VAL A 408 4.05 -7.01 12.23
N PRO A 409 2.75 -7.35 12.28
CA PRO A 409 2.34 -8.74 12.38
C PRO A 409 2.97 -9.54 11.24
N SER A 410 3.44 -10.74 11.56
CA SER A 410 3.84 -11.71 10.55
C SER A 410 2.64 -11.97 9.64
N ASP A 411 2.88 -11.90 8.34
CA ASP A 411 1.87 -12.00 7.30
C ASP A 411 1.08 -13.31 7.43
N ASP A 412 -0.21 -13.20 7.76
CA ASP A 412 -1.12 -14.31 7.63
C ASP A 412 -1.53 -14.46 6.16
N TYR A 413 -1.32 -15.63 5.63
CA TYR A 413 -1.74 -16.00 4.29
C TYR A 413 -3.26 -15.95 4.18
N TYR A 414 -3.78 -15.13 3.24
CA TYR A 414 -5.18 -15.19 2.83
C TYR A 414 -5.36 -16.26 1.76
N GLU A 415 -5.93 -17.40 2.12
CA GLU A 415 -6.50 -18.31 1.13
C GLU A 415 -7.88 -17.78 0.70
N ALA A 416 -8.04 -17.49 -0.57
CA ALA A 416 -9.35 -17.18 -1.14
C ALA A 416 -10.25 -18.41 -1.02
N LYS A 417 -11.32 -18.30 -0.23
CA LYS A 417 -12.35 -19.35 -0.19
C LYS A 417 -13.41 -19.04 -1.23
N ALA A 418 -13.84 -20.07 -1.97
CA ALA A 418 -14.98 -19.99 -2.85
C ALA A 418 -16.23 -19.59 -2.03
N ILE A 419 -16.97 -18.61 -2.52
CA ILE A 419 -18.22 -18.16 -1.91
C ILE A 419 -19.35 -18.90 -2.60
N PRO A 420 -20.25 -19.56 -1.84
CA PRO A 420 -21.48 -20.13 -2.40
C PRO A 420 -22.41 -19.03 -2.96
N GLU A 421 -23.41 -19.44 -3.73
CA GLU A 421 -24.43 -18.54 -4.27
C GLU A 421 -24.85 -17.47 -3.27
N ARG A 422 -24.86 -16.20 -3.74
CA ARG A 422 -25.07 -15.03 -2.89
C ARG A 422 -26.51 -14.95 -2.42
N ASP A 423 -26.74 -15.45 -1.25
CA ASP A 423 -27.90 -15.03 -0.44
C ASP A 423 -27.46 -13.93 0.53
N ARG A 424 -28.41 -13.22 1.08
CA ARG A 424 -28.22 -12.16 2.07
C ARG A 424 -27.31 -12.58 3.23
N ASP A 425 -27.52 -13.81 3.72
CA ASP A 425 -26.77 -14.35 4.86
C ASP A 425 -25.29 -14.56 4.51
N SER A 426 -25.00 -15.03 3.31
CA SER A 426 -23.65 -15.20 2.80
C SER A 426 -22.94 -13.84 2.66
N ILE A 427 -23.64 -12.82 2.14
CA ILE A 427 -23.11 -11.46 2.00
C ILE A 427 -22.80 -10.86 3.38
N LEU A 428 -23.69 -11.00 4.36
CA LEU A 428 -23.46 -10.52 5.73
C LEU A 428 -22.31 -11.27 6.41
N ASP A 429 -22.23 -12.59 6.26
CA ASP A 429 -21.16 -13.40 6.82
C ASP A 429 -19.79 -12.98 6.26
N GLU A 430 -19.72 -12.70 4.96
CA GLU A 430 -18.51 -12.20 4.32
C GLU A 430 -18.16 -10.81 4.83
N LEU A 431 -19.12 -9.89 4.83
CA LEU A 431 -18.93 -8.51 5.27
C LEU A 431 -18.40 -8.44 6.70
N PHE A 432 -18.96 -9.23 7.63
CA PHE A 432 -18.49 -9.24 9.01
C PHE A 432 -17.16 -9.99 9.18
N SER A 433 -16.91 -11.05 8.41
CA SER A 433 -15.61 -11.72 8.39
C SER A 433 -14.52 -10.78 7.91
N GLU A 434 -14.80 -10.00 6.88
CA GLU A 434 -13.91 -8.97 6.38
C GLU A 434 -13.69 -7.86 7.41
N THR A 435 -14.74 -7.42 8.08
CA THR A 435 -14.67 -6.36 9.09
C THR A 435 -13.82 -6.77 10.29
N ILE A 436 -13.95 -8.02 10.76
CA ILE A 436 -13.09 -8.57 11.82
C ILE A 436 -11.64 -8.71 11.35
N SER A 437 -11.42 -9.18 10.13
CA SER A 437 -10.07 -9.29 9.58
C SER A 437 -9.38 -7.93 9.51
N ARG A 438 -10.06 -6.91 8.98
CA ARG A 438 -9.54 -5.52 8.94
C ARG A 438 -9.22 -4.99 10.33
N LEU A 439 -10.08 -5.28 11.32
CA LEU A 439 -9.86 -4.83 12.69
C LEU A 439 -8.55 -5.37 13.27
N VAL A 440 -8.22 -6.62 12.96
CA VAL A 440 -6.99 -7.29 13.41
C VAL A 440 -5.79 -6.83 12.57
N ASP A 441 -5.92 -6.81 11.25
CA ASP A 441 -4.83 -6.47 10.32
C ASP A 441 -4.30 -5.05 10.51
N TYR A 442 -5.18 -4.11 10.86
CA TYR A 442 -4.82 -2.71 11.02
C TYR A 442 -4.44 -2.33 12.45
N ALA A 443 -4.42 -3.29 13.37
CA ALA A 443 -4.07 -3.03 14.75
C ALA A 443 -2.64 -2.50 14.90
N THR A 444 -2.47 -1.50 15.77
CA THR A 444 -1.13 -0.96 16.12
C THR A 444 -0.32 -1.89 17.02
N ALA A 445 -0.94 -2.97 17.53
CA ALA A 445 -0.30 -4.01 18.31
C ALA A 445 -0.52 -5.38 17.65
N PRO A 446 0.42 -6.32 17.77
CA PRO A 446 0.25 -7.66 17.24
C PRO A 446 -0.90 -8.37 17.95
N ILE A 447 -1.86 -8.87 17.19
CA ILE A 447 -2.92 -9.75 17.64
C ILE A 447 -2.58 -11.15 17.13
N ILE A 448 -2.22 -12.03 18.04
CA ILE A 448 -1.84 -13.41 17.74
C ILE A 448 -2.91 -14.40 18.21
N LYS A 449 -2.81 -15.63 17.80
CA LYS A 449 -3.81 -16.67 18.11
C LYS A 449 -4.11 -16.83 19.60
N ASP A 450 -3.12 -16.61 20.45
CA ASP A 450 -3.26 -16.71 21.90
C ASP A 450 -3.69 -15.42 22.58
N SER A 451 -3.79 -14.30 21.82
CA SER A 451 -4.32 -13.04 22.34
C SER A 451 -5.78 -13.22 22.77
N ARG A 452 -6.09 -12.84 24.00
CA ARG A 452 -7.42 -13.00 24.59
C ARG A 452 -8.27 -11.77 24.32
N LEU A 453 -9.28 -11.93 23.47
CA LEU A 453 -10.22 -10.89 23.08
C LEU A 453 -11.61 -11.18 23.63
N SER A 454 -12.36 -10.14 23.98
CA SER A 454 -13.79 -10.25 24.26
C SER A 454 -14.56 -9.31 23.37
N LEU A 455 -15.68 -9.80 22.79
CA LEU A 455 -16.60 -9.02 21.99
C LEU A 455 -17.75 -8.55 22.90
N VAL A 456 -17.90 -7.24 23.01
CA VAL A 456 -19.01 -6.62 23.75
C VAL A 456 -20.27 -6.59 22.86
N PRO A 457 -21.49 -6.68 23.42
CA PRO A 457 -22.72 -6.52 22.66
C PRO A 457 -22.74 -5.20 21.87
N LEU A 458 -23.39 -5.23 20.71
CA LEU A 458 -23.47 -4.08 19.83
C LEU A 458 -24.25 -2.96 20.51
N SER A 459 -23.62 -1.81 20.66
CA SER A 459 -24.20 -0.64 21.30
C SER A 459 -25.09 0.14 20.32
N LEU A 460 -26.21 0.66 20.83
CA LEU A 460 -27.19 1.46 20.12
C LEU A 460 -27.37 2.81 20.82
N SER A 461 -27.87 3.79 20.07
CA SER A 461 -28.38 5.02 20.67
C SER A 461 -29.55 4.74 21.63
N GLU A 462 -29.68 5.53 22.69
CA GLU A 462 -30.83 5.44 23.62
C GLU A 462 -32.19 5.65 22.92
N SER A 463 -32.19 6.39 21.81
CA SER A 463 -33.37 6.65 20.97
C SER A 463 -33.60 5.59 19.89
N ALA A 464 -32.89 4.44 19.93
CA ALA A 464 -32.97 3.43 18.89
C ALA A 464 -34.37 2.87 18.70
N THR A 465 -34.80 2.78 17.46
CA THR A 465 -36.09 2.22 17.02
C THR A 465 -36.14 0.70 17.25
N VAL A 466 -37.35 0.13 17.16
CA VAL A 466 -37.55 -1.33 17.26
C VAL A 466 -36.79 -2.06 16.14
N LEU A 467 -36.75 -1.48 14.94
CA LEU A 467 -36.04 -2.04 13.80
C LEU A 467 -34.52 -2.05 14.03
N GLU A 468 -33.97 -0.95 14.54
CA GLU A 468 -32.54 -0.88 14.88
C GLU A 468 -32.14 -1.89 15.94
N LYS A 469 -33.01 -2.10 16.96
CA LYS A 469 -32.75 -3.14 17.98
C LYS A 469 -32.75 -4.54 17.38
N LYS A 470 -33.68 -4.87 16.50
CA LYS A 470 -33.75 -6.16 15.82
C LYS A 470 -32.52 -6.37 14.91
N ASN A 471 -32.11 -5.36 14.16
CA ASN A 471 -30.93 -5.41 13.32
C ASN A 471 -29.66 -5.54 14.14
N ALA A 472 -29.55 -4.86 15.28
CA ALA A 472 -28.41 -4.98 16.17
C ALA A 472 -28.23 -6.39 16.72
N GLU A 473 -29.33 -7.08 17.08
CA GLU A 473 -29.27 -8.48 17.49
C GLU A 473 -28.74 -9.39 16.37
N LEU A 474 -29.28 -9.23 15.15
CA LEU A 474 -28.84 -9.99 13.98
C LEU A 474 -27.35 -9.73 13.67
N PHE A 475 -26.96 -8.45 13.57
CA PHE A 475 -25.58 -8.08 13.23
C PHE A 475 -24.61 -8.46 14.34
N GLY A 476 -25.01 -8.35 15.60
CA GLY A 476 -24.22 -8.79 16.74
C GLY A 476 -23.94 -10.30 16.71
N ALA A 477 -24.96 -11.11 16.40
CA ALA A 477 -24.80 -12.57 16.25
C ALA A 477 -23.88 -12.93 15.10
N ARG A 478 -24.01 -12.26 13.92
CA ARG A 478 -23.13 -12.48 12.77
C ARG A 478 -21.68 -12.06 13.04
N LEU A 479 -21.51 -10.94 13.74
CA LEU A 479 -20.20 -10.45 14.15
C LEU A 479 -19.50 -11.43 15.11
N LEU A 480 -20.23 -11.97 16.07
CA LEU A 480 -19.72 -13.00 16.98
C LEU A 480 -19.29 -14.25 16.20
N GLN A 481 -20.12 -14.70 15.26
CA GLN A 481 -19.81 -15.85 14.41
C GLN A 481 -18.55 -15.58 13.57
N ALA A 482 -18.41 -14.39 12.99
CA ALA A 482 -17.22 -14.01 12.24
C ALA A 482 -15.96 -13.99 13.12
N ALA A 483 -16.06 -13.44 14.32
CA ALA A 483 -14.95 -13.44 15.29
C ALA A 483 -14.48 -14.85 15.65
N VAL A 484 -15.42 -15.77 15.92
CA VAL A 484 -15.11 -17.20 16.21
C VAL A 484 -14.50 -17.90 14.98
N LYS A 485 -15.09 -17.69 13.80
CA LYS A 485 -14.62 -18.30 12.54
C LYS A 485 -13.23 -17.82 12.14
N SER A 486 -12.81 -16.62 12.54
CA SER A 486 -11.53 -16.02 12.14
C SER A 486 -10.33 -16.84 12.60
N LYS A 487 -10.41 -17.49 13.77
CA LYS A 487 -9.33 -18.28 14.41
C LYS A 487 -8.00 -17.52 14.59
N ARG A 488 -8.03 -16.20 14.51
CA ARG A 488 -6.84 -15.33 14.57
C ARG A 488 -6.47 -14.94 16.00
N PHE A 489 -7.40 -15.16 16.94
CA PHE A 489 -7.25 -14.87 18.37
C PHE A 489 -8.13 -15.83 19.18
N THR A 490 -7.95 -15.83 20.47
CA THR A 490 -8.80 -16.57 21.40
C THR A 490 -9.94 -15.67 21.86
N LEU A 491 -11.17 -15.98 21.44
CA LEU A 491 -12.35 -15.23 21.88
C LEU A 491 -12.81 -15.76 23.24
N LEU A 492 -12.93 -14.85 24.21
CA LEU A 492 -13.47 -15.14 25.53
C LEU A 492 -14.99 -14.89 25.52
N GLU A 493 -15.75 -15.92 25.80
CA GLU A 493 -17.20 -15.84 25.94
C GLU A 493 -17.58 -15.86 27.41
N ARG A 494 -18.45 -14.96 27.84
CA ARG A 494 -19.09 -15.00 29.14
C ARG A 494 -20.61 -14.95 28.98
N ASN A 495 -21.27 -15.96 29.52
CA ASN A 495 -22.71 -16.14 29.42
C ASN A 495 -23.53 -15.08 30.17
N ASP A 496 -22.91 -14.16 30.92
CA ASP A 496 -23.59 -13.18 31.77
C ASP A 496 -22.99 -11.77 31.71
N LEU A 497 -22.58 -11.35 30.49
CA LEU A 497 -22.00 -10.01 30.31
C LEU A 497 -23.00 -8.91 30.70
N GLN A 498 -24.30 -9.10 30.45
CA GLN A 498 -25.33 -8.14 30.84
C GLN A 498 -25.48 -8.01 32.37
N ALA A 499 -25.43 -9.12 33.12
CA ALA A 499 -25.43 -9.08 34.57
C ALA A 499 -24.18 -8.38 35.11
N LEU A 500 -23.00 -8.61 34.51
CA LEU A 500 -21.77 -7.96 34.87
C LEU A 500 -21.81 -6.43 34.63
N LEU A 501 -22.42 -6.00 33.52
CA LEU A 501 -22.57 -4.58 33.20
C LEU A 501 -23.51 -3.89 34.19
N GLN A 502 -24.61 -4.58 34.61
CA GLN A 502 -25.52 -4.09 35.64
C GLN A 502 -24.80 -3.99 37.01
N GLU A 503 -24.00 -4.99 37.37
CA GLU A 503 -23.23 -4.99 38.63
C GLU A 503 -22.21 -3.83 38.69
N LEU A 504 -21.67 -3.45 37.53
CA LEU A 504 -20.70 -2.34 37.39
C LEU A 504 -21.36 -0.97 37.23
N GLU A 505 -22.69 -0.90 37.19
CA GLU A 505 -23.44 0.31 36.85
C GLU A 505 -23.01 0.94 35.52
N LEU A 506 -22.48 0.12 34.59
CA LEU A 506 -22.02 0.57 33.27
C LEU A 506 -23.12 0.38 32.22
N SER A 507 -23.49 1.45 31.55
CA SER A 507 -24.28 1.33 30.33
C SER A 507 -23.39 0.96 29.15
N LEU A 508 -23.96 0.32 28.11
CA LEU A 508 -23.24 0.03 26.87
C LEU A 508 -22.67 1.31 26.20
N SER A 509 -23.34 2.45 26.42
CA SER A 509 -22.85 3.76 25.96
C SER A 509 -21.65 4.26 26.75
N ALA A 510 -21.59 3.97 28.05
CA ALA A 510 -20.46 4.34 28.92
C ALA A 510 -19.17 3.54 28.63
N ILE A 511 -19.30 2.34 28.01
CA ILE A 511 -18.14 1.52 27.59
C ILE A 511 -17.40 2.17 26.41
N ALA A 512 -18.00 3.17 25.77
CA ALA A 512 -17.32 3.97 24.75
C ALA A 512 -16.12 4.76 25.32
N ASP A 513 -16.10 5.00 26.64
CA ASP A 513 -14.98 5.62 27.34
C ASP A 513 -13.84 4.60 27.57
N PRO A 514 -12.57 4.96 27.27
CA PRO A 514 -11.42 4.06 27.40
C PRO A 514 -11.20 3.49 28.80
N GLU A 515 -11.46 4.27 29.87
CA GLU A 515 -11.27 3.81 31.25
C GLU A 515 -12.32 2.75 31.64
N SER A 516 -13.57 2.95 31.25
CA SER A 516 -14.66 2.01 31.45
C SER A 516 -14.42 0.72 30.68
N ALA A 517 -13.96 0.81 29.44
CA ALA A 517 -13.55 -0.33 28.63
C ALA A 517 -12.41 -1.12 29.28
N ALA A 518 -11.40 -0.43 29.83
CA ALA A 518 -10.28 -1.06 30.51
C ALA A 518 -10.72 -1.79 31.80
N LYS A 519 -11.65 -1.22 32.56
CA LYS A 519 -12.20 -1.88 33.76
C LYS A 519 -12.97 -3.15 33.40
N LEU A 520 -13.83 -3.07 32.41
CA LEU A 520 -14.60 -4.22 31.91
C LEU A 520 -13.67 -5.32 31.40
N GLY A 521 -12.69 -4.99 30.59
CA GLY A 521 -11.76 -5.95 30.02
C GLY A 521 -10.95 -6.71 31.06
N LYS A 522 -10.52 -6.03 32.14
CA LYS A 522 -9.83 -6.68 33.28
C LYS A 522 -10.72 -7.71 33.98
N LEU A 523 -11.99 -7.39 34.18
CA LEU A 523 -12.96 -8.32 34.80
C LEU A 523 -13.25 -9.53 33.91
N LEU A 524 -13.25 -9.32 32.58
CA LEU A 524 -13.41 -10.39 31.61
C LEU A 524 -12.16 -11.24 31.44
N GLY A 525 -11.01 -10.80 31.96
CA GLY A 525 -9.72 -11.45 31.75
C GLY A 525 -9.22 -11.31 30.30
N ALA A 526 -9.72 -10.34 29.57
CA ALA A 526 -9.34 -10.04 28.20
C ALA A 526 -8.12 -9.12 28.13
N GLU A 527 -7.30 -9.29 27.12
CA GLU A 527 -6.21 -8.37 26.78
C GLU A 527 -6.70 -7.23 25.90
N TYR A 528 -7.71 -7.53 25.09
CA TYR A 528 -8.33 -6.56 24.19
C TYR A 528 -9.85 -6.71 24.19
N LEU A 529 -10.55 -5.60 23.93
CA LEU A 529 -12.00 -5.57 23.76
C LEU A 529 -12.36 -5.14 22.34
N ILE A 530 -13.30 -5.84 21.72
CA ILE A 530 -13.96 -5.41 20.50
C ILE A 530 -15.27 -4.71 20.92
N LEU A 531 -15.36 -3.41 20.61
CA LEU A 531 -16.49 -2.56 20.94
C LEU A 531 -17.27 -2.20 19.66
N PRO A 532 -18.35 -2.92 19.35
CA PRO A 532 -19.18 -2.59 18.20
C PRO A 532 -20.23 -1.52 18.52
N SER A 533 -20.53 -0.67 17.55
CA SER A 533 -21.64 0.29 17.61
C SER A 533 -22.38 0.33 16.27
N LEU A 534 -23.70 0.51 16.31
CA LEU A 534 -24.54 0.68 15.12
C LEU A 534 -24.91 2.15 14.96
N VAL A 535 -24.64 2.69 13.78
CA VAL A 535 -24.97 4.07 13.42
C VAL A 535 -25.91 4.04 12.22
N SER A 536 -27.05 4.72 12.34
CA SER A 536 -27.95 4.95 11.21
C SER A 536 -27.36 6.06 10.34
N LEU A 537 -27.23 5.80 9.05
CA LEU A 537 -26.77 6.80 8.10
C LEU A 537 -27.97 7.64 7.61
N PRO A 538 -27.78 8.96 7.43
CA PRO A 538 -28.85 9.78 6.85
C PRO A 538 -29.18 9.27 5.45
N HIS A 539 -30.47 9.33 5.09
CA HIS A 539 -30.95 8.89 3.78
C HIS A 539 -30.10 9.46 2.65
N THR A 540 -29.68 8.60 1.75
CA THR A 540 -28.96 9.00 0.53
C THR A 540 -29.91 9.64 -0.46
N LYS A 541 -29.40 10.22 -1.57
CA LYS A 541 -30.22 10.87 -2.61
C LYS A 541 -31.31 9.96 -3.20
N ASP A 542 -31.15 8.63 -3.04
CA ASP A 542 -32.07 7.60 -3.55
C ASP A 542 -33.04 7.09 -2.47
N ASP A 543 -33.15 7.76 -1.33
CA ASP A 543 -34.01 7.42 -0.19
C ASP A 543 -33.73 6.03 0.43
N GLU A 544 -32.53 5.52 0.23
CA GLU A 544 -32.10 4.22 0.70
C GLU A 544 -31.70 4.25 2.17
N GLN A 545 -32.28 3.34 2.97
CA GLN A 545 -31.91 3.16 4.36
C GLN A 545 -30.58 2.39 4.46
N ALA A 546 -29.64 2.95 5.18
CA ALA A 546 -28.34 2.33 5.40
C ALA A 546 -27.90 2.43 6.87
N TRP A 547 -27.15 1.45 7.31
CA TRP A 547 -26.51 1.42 8.62
C TRP A 547 -25.02 1.18 8.47
N GLU A 548 -24.28 1.60 9.48
CA GLU A 548 -22.86 1.32 9.60
C GLU A 548 -22.59 0.64 10.96
N VAL A 549 -22.00 -0.55 10.93
CA VAL A 549 -21.46 -1.20 12.11
C VAL A 549 -20.01 -0.77 12.24
N TYR A 550 -19.71 -0.03 13.27
CA TYR A 550 -18.39 0.51 13.56
C TYR A 550 -17.75 -0.29 14.70
N LEU A 551 -16.56 -0.82 14.47
CA LEU A 551 -15.81 -1.61 15.46
C LEU A 551 -14.59 -0.83 15.94
N ARG A 552 -14.35 -0.87 17.25
CA ARG A 552 -13.10 -0.38 17.87
C ARG A 552 -12.44 -1.53 18.61
N LEU A 553 -11.13 -1.69 18.44
CA LEU A 553 -10.31 -2.62 19.20
C LEU A 553 -9.55 -1.84 20.27
N VAL A 554 -9.81 -2.14 21.53
CA VAL A 554 -9.24 -1.42 22.68
C VAL A 554 -8.30 -2.33 23.45
N ARG A 555 -7.10 -1.84 23.75
CA ARG A 555 -6.14 -2.51 24.63
C ARG A 555 -6.54 -2.28 26.09
N VAL A 556 -6.86 -3.36 26.81
CA VAL A 556 -7.36 -3.31 28.19
C VAL A 556 -6.35 -2.69 29.16
N ALA A 557 -5.04 -2.93 28.96
CA ALA A 557 -4.00 -2.43 29.86
C ALA A 557 -3.90 -0.90 29.87
N THR A 558 -4.17 -0.23 28.74
CA THR A 558 -3.96 1.21 28.54
C THR A 558 -5.24 2.00 28.26
N GLY A 559 -6.35 1.33 27.93
CA GLY A 559 -7.56 1.97 27.42
C GLY A 559 -7.42 2.52 26.00
N GLU A 560 -6.30 2.27 25.31
CA GLU A 560 -5.98 2.79 24.00
C GLU A 560 -6.76 2.07 22.90
N ILE A 561 -7.36 2.81 21.96
CA ILE A 561 -7.94 2.27 20.73
C ILE A 561 -6.78 1.95 19.78
N ILE A 562 -6.57 0.70 19.46
CA ILE A 562 -5.45 0.23 18.64
C ILE A 562 -5.84 -0.10 17.20
N SER A 563 -7.13 -0.20 16.90
CA SER A 563 -7.65 -0.35 15.55
C SER A 563 -9.12 0.03 15.46
N VAL A 564 -9.56 0.41 14.26
CA VAL A 564 -10.97 0.60 13.93
C VAL A 564 -11.28 -0.10 12.62
N SER A 565 -12.54 -0.55 12.49
CA SER A 565 -13.06 -1.10 11.25
C SER A 565 -14.55 -0.79 11.13
N ARG A 566 -15.10 -0.84 9.91
CA ARG A 566 -16.53 -0.58 9.70
C ARG A 566 -17.11 -1.47 8.61
N ALA A 567 -18.40 -1.75 8.73
CA ALA A 567 -19.19 -2.45 7.74
C ALA A 567 -20.41 -1.60 7.40
N ARG A 568 -20.59 -1.29 6.11
CA ARG A 568 -21.79 -0.61 5.62
C ARG A 568 -22.83 -1.66 5.23
N ILE A 569 -24.06 -1.47 5.66
CA ILE A 569 -25.19 -2.37 5.44
C ILE A 569 -26.28 -1.55 4.76
N SER A 570 -26.70 -1.94 3.56
CA SER A 570 -27.72 -1.24 2.79
C SER A 570 -28.41 -2.19 1.81
N GLN A 571 -29.55 -1.77 1.25
CA GLN A 571 -30.26 -2.55 0.24
C GLN A 571 -29.45 -2.68 -1.05
N SER A 572 -28.76 -1.63 -1.48
CA SER A 572 -27.91 -1.66 -2.67
C SER A 572 -26.76 -2.67 -2.59
N LEU A 573 -26.32 -3.00 -1.37
CA LEU A 573 -25.31 -4.04 -1.14
C LEU A 573 -25.93 -5.45 -0.98
N GLY A 574 -27.26 -5.60 -1.13
CA GLY A 574 -27.94 -6.88 -0.92
C GLY A 574 -27.89 -7.39 0.54
N THR A 575 -27.59 -6.51 1.50
CA THR A 575 -27.45 -6.85 2.93
C THR A 575 -28.73 -6.56 3.72
N LEU A 576 -29.74 -5.93 3.10
CA LEU A 576 -31.06 -5.66 3.63
C LEU A 576 -32.13 -6.12 2.65
N ASP A 577 -33.31 -6.54 3.18
CA ASP A 577 -34.49 -6.89 2.38
C ASP A 577 -35.13 -5.64 1.78
#